data_a01ec738c22df2accf02b2b8f2b7440a
#
_entry.id   a01ec738c22df2accf02b2b8f2b7440a
#
_cell.length_a   1.000
_cell.length_b   1.000
_cell.length_c   1.000
_cell.angle_alpha   90.00
_cell.angle_beta   90.00
_cell.angle_gamma   90.00
#
_symmetry.space_group_name_H-M   'P 1'
#
loop_
_entity.id
_entity.type
_entity.pdbx_description
1 polymer ?
#
loop_
_entity_poly.entity_id
_entity_poly.type
_entity_poly.pdbx_seq_one_letter_code
_entity_poly.pdbx_strand_id
1 'polypeptide(L)'
;MHKRLKSGDIVGVDKEHVRALAVEAAGHAELSADTLTPYLTRTAQGARIPKPRHIFIVLGETYAQWPMLETYAALHAADGIKGLIREPNAYYSRRFMPNGDFTSIAITGLVTGLSEVNQHVNYVARSLREAYPTAMAPQFKRLGYAVDFWYGGVPSWEGMDRFSIAQGFDHFYGYPDFHAEKVNAWGTSDEQLFSALFQHLADEPPTVHLIMTVSNHPPYNIDVAAEGFDLARARAETAQLPNVDDPDQLALELGHYWYMDKIVTQFVHETMKKYPDSLFVITGDHAVRMNPSRTPTMYEYQSVPFVLYGQGVTSAVLAPDVVGGHTNIVPTLIELIAPAGFSYVSIAPSLTENNMGAAFNRDYFLTRSVMGRVNTKETELLPGAAEEDPAAAYDLLQRRMTILRTLSWQLIEHGDSLEGQ
;
A
#
# COMPACT_ATOMS: atom_id res chain seq x y z
N MET A 1 -15.15 -22.41 8.64
CA MET A 1 -14.07 -23.41 8.78
C MET A 1 -12.91 -22.90 7.90
N HIS A 2 -12.06 -22.00 8.44
CA HIS A 2 -10.97 -21.40 7.68
C HIS A 2 -9.86 -22.46 7.51
N LYS A 3 -9.61 -22.84 6.26
CA LYS A 3 -8.43 -23.66 5.96
C LYS A 3 -7.19 -22.84 6.32
N ARG A 4 -6.45 -23.25 7.35
CA ARG A 4 -5.05 -22.84 7.52
C ARG A 4 -4.33 -23.25 6.24
N LEU A 5 -4.00 -22.28 5.41
CA LEU A 5 -3.10 -22.51 4.30
C LEU A 5 -1.73 -22.83 4.92
N LYS A 6 -1.24 -24.02 4.71
CA LYS A 6 0.08 -24.41 5.16
C LYS A 6 1.09 -23.52 4.42
N SER A 7 1.74 -22.61 5.14
CA SER A 7 2.91 -21.91 4.60
C SER A 7 4.03 -22.91 4.46
N GLY A 8 4.30 -23.39 3.25
CA GLY A 8 5.30 -24.41 3.00
C GLY A 8 6.75 -24.01 3.33
N ASP A 9 7.01 -22.71 3.55
CA ASP A 9 8.35 -22.15 3.60
C ASP A 9 8.80 -21.70 5.00
N ILE A 10 7.91 -21.67 6.01
CA ILE A 10 8.23 -21.12 7.34
C ILE A 10 8.01 -22.17 8.46
N VAL A 11 7.61 -23.37 8.12
CA VAL A 11 7.37 -24.46 9.08
C VAL A 11 8.69 -24.97 9.64
N GLY A 12 8.88 -24.86 10.97
CA GLY A 12 10.04 -25.43 11.67
C GLY A 12 11.22 -24.48 11.90
N VAL A 13 11.01 -23.17 11.79
CA VAL A 13 12.04 -22.18 12.17
C VAL A 13 12.13 -22.15 13.70
N ASP A 14 13.31 -22.51 14.22
CA ASP A 14 13.59 -22.41 15.65
C ASP A 14 13.93 -20.96 16.05
N LYS A 15 13.92 -20.72 17.36
CA LYS A 15 14.14 -19.38 17.93
C LYS A 15 15.53 -18.81 17.69
N GLU A 16 16.55 -19.66 17.67
CA GLU A 16 17.92 -19.23 17.42
C GLU A 16 18.04 -18.70 16.00
N HIS A 17 17.34 -19.33 15.05
CA HIS A 17 17.27 -18.86 13.68
C HIS A 17 16.51 -17.52 13.58
N VAL A 18 15.36 -17.38 14.27
CA VAL A 18 14.62 -16.10 14.32
C VAL A 18 15.49 -15.00 14.92
N ARG A 19 16.20 -15.27 16.02
CA ARG A 19 17.11 -14.30 16.65
C ARG A 19 18.25 -13.91 15.72
N ALA A 20 18.86 -14.88 15.00
CA ALA A 20 19.92 -14.60 14.04
C ALA A 20 19.44 -13.68 12.92
N LEU A 21 18.23 -13.91 12.38
CA LEU A 21 17.62 -13.04 11.37
C LEU A 21 17.28 -11.65 11.92
N ALA A 22 16.85 -11.57 13.19
CA ALA A 22 16.57 -10.28 13.84
C ALA A 22 17.85 -9.46 14.04
N VAL A 23 18.94 -10.09 14.47
CA VAL A 23 20.28 -9.46 14.58
C VAL A 23 20.74 -8.93 13.21
N GLU A 24 20.56 -9.72 12.15
CA GLU A 24 20.90 -9.29 10.79
C GLU A 24 20.05 -8.11 10.33
N ALA A 25 18.74 -8.15 10.61
CA ALA A 25 17.82 -7.03 10.29
C ALA A 25 18.18 -5.75 11.03
N ALA A 26 18.62 -5.86 12.29
CA ALA A 26 19.05 -4.73 13.11
C ALA A 26 20.40 -4.14 12.67
N GLY A 27 21.27 -4.93 12.03
CA GLY A 27 22.65 -4.54 11.71
C GLY A 27 23.56 -4.37 12.94
N HIS A 28 23.15 -4.84 14.13
CA HIS A 28 23.85 -4.71 15.41
C HIS A 28 24.07 -6.10 16.03
N ALA A 29 25.27 -6.66 15.85
CA ALA A 29 25.62 -8.00 16.34
C ALA A 29 25.67 -8.16 17.87
N GLU A 30 25.73 -7.06 18.62
CA GLU A 30 25.89 -7.07 20.07
C GLU A 30 24.58 -7.07 20.84
N LEU A 31 23.43 -6.95 20.13
CA LEU A 31 22.13 -6.89 20.77
C LEU A 31 21.75 -8.28 21.29
N SER A 32 21.49 -8.40 22.59
CA SER A 32 20.93 -9.61 23.21
C SER A 32 19.66 -9.25 23.97
N ALA A 33 18.51 -9.50 23.35
CA ALA A 33 17.20 -9.22 23.95
C ALA A 33 16.28 -10.45 23.84
N ASP A 34 15.34 -10.56 24.78
CA ASP A 34 14.38 -11.67 24.85
C ASP A 34 13.08 -11.39 24.09
N THR A 35 13.02 -10.23 23.45
CA THR A 35 11.92 -9.81 22.57
C THR A 35 12.44 -9.30 21.24
N LEU A 36 11.59 -9.30 20.20
CA LEU A 36 11.93 -8.80 18.85
C LEU A 36 12.00 -7.27 18.77
N THR A 37 11.19 -6.56 19.53
CA THR A 37 11.09 -5.10 19.45
C THR A 37 12.43 -4.37 19.46
N PRO A 38 13.41 -4.69 20.34
CA PRO A 38 14.73 -4.04 20.31
C PRO A 38 15.48 -4.19 18.98
N TYR A 39 15.36 -5.35 18.34
CA TYR A 39 16.01 -5.62 17.04
C TYR A 39 15.33 -4.88 15.88
N LEU A 40 14.04 -4.57 16.01
CA LEU A 40 13.22 -3.90 15.00
C LEU A 40 13.14 -2.39 15.23
N THR A 41 13.71 -1.91 16.35
CA THR A 41 13.70 -0.48 16.70
C THR A 41 14.68 0.29 15.81
N ARG A 42 14.17 1.33 15.20
CA ARG A 42 14.91 2.27 14.34
C ARG A 42 14.84 3.66 14.93
N THR A 43 15.77 4.52 14.54
CA THR A 43 15.85 5.90 15.00
C THR A 43 15.85 6.85 13.83
N ALA A 44 14.84 7.73 13.77
CA ALA A 44 14.69 8.71 12.71
C ALA A 44 15.86 9.69 12.68
N GLN A 45 16.33 10.00 11.47
CA GLN A 45 17.48 10.89 11.25
C GLN A 45 17.09 12.37 11.33
N GLY A 46 15.81 12.69 11.34
CA GLY A 46 15.27 14.05 11.35
C GLY A 46 14.38 14.33 10.16
N ALA A 47 13.42 15.21 10.38
CA ALA A 47 12.41 15.54 9.38
C ALA A 47 13.03 16.07 8.08
N ARG A 48 12.56 15.57 6.95
CA ARG A 48 12.96 16.00 5.60
C ARG A 48 11.95 16.96 4.97
N ILE A 49 10.71 16.95 5.48
CA ILE A 49 9.64 17.87 5.09
C ILE A 49 9.02 18.49 6.35
N PRO A 50 8.33 19.63 6.25
CA PRO A 50 7.54 20.17 7.36
C PRO A 50 6.56 19.11 7.87
N LYS A 51 6.36 19.05 9.18
CA LYS A 51 5.39 18.12 9.79
C LYS A 51 3.97 18.52 9.35
N PRO A 52 3.26 17.67 8.58
CA PRO A 52 1.92 17.99 8.12
C PRO A 52 0.90 17.94 9.26
N ARG A 53 -0.18 18.71 9.15
CA ARG A 53 -1.32 18.58 10.06
C ARG A 53 -2.10 17.32 9.77
N HIS A 54 -2.39 17.04 8.51
CA HIS A 54 -3.10 15.84 8.08
C HIS A 54 -2.25 15.00 7.14
N ILE A 55 -2.29 13.68 7.31
CA ILE A 55 -1.66 12.70 6.43
C ILE A 55 -2.77 11.80 5.90
N PHE A 56 -2.91 11.75 4.57
CA PHE A 56 -3.89 10.92 3.89
C PHE A 56 -3.18 9.78 3.19
N ILE A 57 -3.48 8.54 3.58
CA ILE A 57 -2.96 7.33 2.93
C ILE A 57 -4.12 6.71 2.18
N VAL A 58 -4.15 6.92 0.86
CA VAL A 58 -5.22 6.45 -0.03
C VAL A 58 -4.81 5.12 -0.63
N LEU A 59 -5.55 4.06 -0.31
CA LEU A 59 -5.54 2.79 -1.01
C LEU A 59 -6.69 2.79 -2.01
N GLY A 60 -6.36 2.95 -3.30
CA GLY A 60 -7.32 2.84 -4.38
C GLY A 60 -7.65 1.38 -4.68
N GLU A 61 -8.95 1.02 -4.70
CA GLU A 61 -9.42 -0.32 -5.11
C GLU A 61 -8.96 -0.65 -6.52
N THR A 62 -8.18 -1.71 -6.67
CA THR A 62 -7.63 -2.17 -7.97
C THR A 62 -6.94 -1.04 -8.75
N TYR A 63 -6.23 -0.14 -8.03
CA TYR A 63 -5.55 1.00 -8.63
C TYR A 63 -4.21 0.57 -9.22
N ALA A 64 -4.28 -0.14 -10.34
CA ALA A 64 -3.14 -0.71 -11.04
C ALA A 64 -2.23 0.37 -11.67
N GLN A 65 -0.95 0.07 -11.80
CA GLN A 65 0.04 0.95 -12.44
C GLN A 65 -0.13 1.03 -13.97
N TRP A 66 -0.60 -0.05 -14.63
CA TRP A 66 -0.55 -0.16 -16.08
C TRP A 66 -1.34 0.93 -16.84
N PRO A 67 -2.50 1.46 -16.39
CA PRO A 67 -3.18 2.54 -17.10
C PRO A 67 -2.39 3.86 -17.14
N MET A 68 -1.39 3.99 -16.27
CA MET A 68 -0.49 5.14 -16.26
C MET A 68 0.64 5.05 -17.29
N LEU A 69 0.89 3.87 -17.89
CA LEU A 69 1.95 3.67 -18.88
C LEU A 69 1.63 4.41 -20.17
N GLU A 70 2.67 4.89 -20.85
CA GLU A 70 2.52 5.65 -22.11
C GLU A 70 1.86 4.82 -23.22
N THR A 71 2.09 3.51 -23.21
CA THR A 71 1.45 2.56 -24.14
C THR A 71 -0.08 2.62 -24.09
N TYR A 72 -0.64 2.97 -22.92
CA TYR A 72 -2.08 3.03 -22.67
C TYR A 72 -2.61 4.47 -22.56
N ALA A 73 -1.83 5.46 -22.95
CA ALA A 73 -2.21 6.88 -22.83
C ALA A 73 -3.51 7.23 -23.56
N ALA A 74 -3.80 6.58 -24.70
CA ALA A 74 -5.02 6.78 -25.47
C ALA A 74 -6.31 6.41 -24.73
N LEU A 75 -6.23 5.56 -23.69
CA LEU A 75 -7.38 5.18 -22.85
C LEU A 75 -7.86 6.32 -21.93
N HIS A 76 -6.99 7.29 -21.61
CA HIS A 76 -7.28 8.43 -20.73
C HIS A 76 -7.87 8.06 -19.36
N ALA A 77 -7.58 6.87 -18.86
CA ALA A 77 -8.12 6.37 -17.61
C ALA A 77 -7.42 6.92 -16.36
N ALA A 78 -6.18 7.38 -16.48
CA ALA A 78 -5.32 7.84 -15.38
C ALA A 78 -4.90 9.31 -15.53
N ASP A 79 -5.70 10.14 -16.18
CA ASP A 79 -5.31 11.53 -16.48
C ASP A 79 -5.21 12.41 -15.23
N GLY A 80 -6.01 12.14 -14.20
CA GLY A 80 -5.96 12.84 -12.92
C GLY A 80 -4.60 12.68 -12.24
N ILE A 81 -4.20 11.44 -11.96
CA ILE A 81 -2.92 11.16 -11.30
C ILE A 81 -1.72 11.54 -12.18
N LYS A 82 -1.82 11.37 -13.52
CA LYS A 82 -0.80 11.84 -14.45
C LYS A 82 -0.64 13.36 -14.41
N GLY A 83 -1.70 14.11 -14.18
CA GLY A 83 -1.65 15.54 -13.92
C GLY A 83 -0.93 15.84 -12.61
N LEU A 84 -1.37 15.20 -11.51
CA LEU A 84 -0.85 15.42 -10.17
C LEU A 84 0.66 15.16 -10.04
N ILE A 85 1.17 14.07 -10.63
CA ILE A 85 2.60 13.72 -10.55
C ILE A 85 3.53 14.66 -11.35
N ARG A 86 2.98 15.53 -12.19
CA ARG A 86 3.75 16.58 -12.90
C ARG A 86 3.87 17.87 -12.11
N GLU A 87 3.14 18.00 -11.02
CA GLU A 87 3.21 19.16 -10.15
C GLU A 87 4.50 19.20 -9.32
N PRO A 88 5.03 20.40 -8.96
CA PRO A 88 6.34 20.52 -8.33
C PRO A 88 6.41 19.92 -6.92
N ASN A 89 5.27 19.75 -6.24
CA ASN A 89 5.14 19.18 -4.90
C ASN A 89 4.72 17.70 -4.93
N ALA A 90 5.09 17.00 -6.00
CA ALA A 90 4.86 15.58 -6.18
C ALA A 90 6.17 14.78 -6.23
N TYR A 91 6.12 13.57 -5.71
CA TYR A 91 7.08 12.50 -5.96
C TYR A 91 6.31 11.26 -6.46
N TYR A 92 6.86 10.59 -7.45
CA TYR A 92 6.25 9.39 -8.02
C TYR A 92 7.28 8.30 -8.23
N SER A 93 6.95 7.08 -7.84
CA SER A 93 7.64 5.87 -8.27
C SER A 93 6.66 4.91 -8.94
N ARG A 94 7.07 4.41 -10.10
CA ARG A 94 6.39 3.34 -10.83
C ARG A 94 6.84 1.94 -10.39
N ARG A 95 7.80 1.85 -9.46
CA ARG A 95 8.38 0.58 -9.01
C ARG A 95 7.86 0.23 -7.62
N PHE A 96 6.56 -0.01 -7.54
CA PHE A 96 5.91 -0.26 -6.27
C PHE A 96 4.97 -1.47 -6.35
N MET A 97 4.95 -2.27 -5.29
CA MET A 97 4.15 -3.50 -5.21
C MET A 97 3.19 -3.49 -4.03
N PRO A 98 2.00 -4.10 -4.19
CA PRO A 98 1.14 -4.38 -3.07
C PRO A 98 1.73 -5.49 -2.18
N ASN A 99 1.29 -5.54 -0.90
CA ASN A 99 1.67 -6.61 0.03
C ASN A 99 1.13 -7.98 -0.39
N GLY A 100 0.10 -8.02 -1.23
CA GLY A 100 -0.50 -9.23 -1.82
C GLY A 100 -1.66 -8.89 -2.75
N ASP A 101 -2.36 -9.93 -3.21
CA ASP A 101 -3.34 -9.85 -4.31
C ASP A 101 -4.77 -9.50 -3.86
N PHE A 102 -4.98 -9.20 -2.57
CA PHE A 102 -6.30 -8.94 -2.00
C PHE A 102 -6.28 -7.70 -1.12
N THR A 103 -7.39 -6.96 -1.14
CA THR A 103 -7.59 -5.75 -0.33
C THR A 103 -7.29 -5.97 1.16
N SER A 104 -7.77 -7.08 1.75
CA SER A 104 -7.52 -7.38 3.15
C SER A 104 -6.04 -7.58 3.48
N ILE A 105 -5.25 -8.14 2.55
CA ILE A 105 -3.80 -8.33 2.71
C ILE A 105 -3.06 -6.99 2.58
N ALA A 106 -3.49 -6.15 1.66
CA ALA A 106 -2.95 -4.79 1.51
C ALA A 106 -3.16 -3.96 2.78
N ILE A 107 -4.41 -3.92 3.28
CA ILE A 107 -4.76 -3.20 4.50
C ILE A 107 -3.97 -3.76 5.69
N THR A 108 -3.98 -5.08 5.92
CA THR A 108 -3.29 -5.66 7.08
C THR A 108 -1.78 -5.43 7.02
N GLY A 109 -1.16 -5.51 5.85
CA GLY A 109 0.26 -5.20 5.66
C GLY A 109 0.60 -3.75 6.00
N LEU A 110 -0.21 -2.80 5.54
CA LEU A 110 -0.01 -1.38 5.84
C LEU A 110 -0.26 -1.06 7.32
N VAL A 111 -1.37 -1.58 7.90
CA VAL A 111 -1.76 -1.34 9.30
C VAL A 111 -0.74 -1.91 10.28
N THR A 112 -0.21 -3.10 10.02
CA THR A 112 0.69 -3.80 10.94
C THR A 112 2.18 -3.65 10.60
N GLY A 113 2.53 -3.25 9.37
CA GLY A 113 3.92 -3.28 8.89
C GLY A 113 4.46 -4.69 8.62
N LEU A 114 3.59 -5.71 8.57
CA LEU A 114 3.97 -7.12 8.40
C LEU A 114 3.86 -7.54 6.94
N SER A 115 4.85 -8.29 6.47
CA SER A 115 4.82 -8.93 5.16
C SER A 115 3.80 -10.07 5.12
N GLU A 116 3.23 -10.33 3.96
CA GLU A 116 2.34 -11.44 3.70
C GLU A 116 3.05 -12.79 3.94
N VAL A 117 2.41 -13.68 4.72
CA VAL A 117 2.94 -14.98 5.14
C VAL A 117 1.91 -16.11 4.99
N ASN A 118 1.02 -16.04 4.01
CA ASN A 118 -0.08 -16.98 3.81
C ASN A 118 -1.07 -17.07 5.00
N GLN A 119 -1.23 -15.96 5.71
CA GLN A 119 -2.17 -15.87 6.82
C GLN A 119 -3.04 -14.62 6.70
N HIS A 120 -4.33 -14.76 6.98
CA HIS A 120 -5.23 -13.64 7.15
C HIS A 120 -5.04 -13.05 8.55
N VAL A 121 -4.17 -12.07 8.67
CA VAL A 121 -3.75 -11.47 9.95
C VAL A 121 -4.94 -10.91 10.73
N ASN A 122 -5.94 -10.36 10.04
CA ASN A 122 -7.18 -9.84 10.61
C ASN A 122 -8.06 -10.89 11.30
N TYR A 123 -7.80 -12.18 11.11
CA TYR A 123 -8.50 -13.29 11.80
C TYR A 123 -7.65 -13.98 12.85
N VAL A 124 -6.41 -13.58 13.04
CA VAL A 124 -5.56 -14.13 14.09
C VAL A 124 -6.03 -13.58 15.45
N ALA A 125 -6.21 -14.46 16.44
CA ALA A 125 -6.77 -14.07 17.73
C ALA A 125 -5.93 -13.00 18.46
N ARG A 126 -4.62 -12.98 18.27
CA ARG A 126 -3.72 -11.97 18.82
C ARG A 126 -4.00 -10.59 18.22
N SER A 127 -4.10 -10.48 16.92
CA SER A 127 -4.31 -9.21 16.22
C SER A 127 -5.64 -8.51 16.54
N LEU A 128 -6.58 -9.26 17.15
CA LEU A 128 -7.85 -8.73 17.64
C LEU A 128 -7.83 -8.33 19.13
N ARG A 129 -6.68 -8.45 19.81
CA ARG A 129 -6.53 -8.15 21.24
C ARG A 129 -5.49 -7.08 21.53
N GLU A 130 -4.42 -7.04 20.75
CA GLU A 130 -3.29 -6.15 20.96
C GLU A 130 -2.67 -5.71 19.64
N ALA A 131 -2.14 -4.51 19.62
CA ALA A 131 -1.41 -4.01 18.46
C ALA A 131 -0.03 -4.69 18.38
N TYR A 132 0.37 -5.01 17.14
CA TYR A 132 1.76 -5.43 16.90
C TYR A 132 2.74 -4.29 17.19
N PRO A 133 3.97 -4.58 17.66
CA PRO A 133 4.98 -3.54 17.87
C PRO A 133 5.24 -2.66 16.66
N THR A 134 5.06 -3.23 15.46
CA THR A 134 5.24 -2.57 14.16
C THR A 134 4.00 -1.83 13.64
N ALA A 135 2.85 -1.92 14.35
CA ALA A 135 1.61 -1.30 13.91
C ALA A 135 1.73 0.22 13.77
N MET A 136 1.11 0.76 12.71
CA MET A 136 1.23 2.18 12.35
C MET A 136 0.62 3.11 13.38
N ALA A 137 -0.59 2.81 13.87
CA ALA A 137 -1.34 3.76 14.68
C ALA A 137 -0.63 4.14 16.00
N PRO A 138 -0.10 3.21 16.83
CA PRO A 138 0.65 3.58 18.03
C PRO A 138 1.87 4.45 17.74
N GLN A 139 2.51 4.32 16.58
CA GLN A 139 3.70 5.09 16.22
C GLN A 139 3.34 6.52 15.83
N PHE A 140 2.30 6.72 15.03
CA PHE A 140 1.81 8.06 14.70
C PHE A 140 1.22 8.78 15.91
N LYS A 141 0.58 8.06 16.83
CA LYS A 141 0.13 8.63 18.13
C LYS A 141 1.29 9.21 18.94
N ARG A 142 2.43 8.55 18.99
CA ARG A 142 3.65 9.09 19.65
C ARG A 142 4.20 10.33 18.93
N LEU A 143 3.91 10.51 17.64
CA LEU A 143 4.18 11.74 16.89
C LEU A 143 3.11 12.83 17.10
N GLY A 144 2.05 12.55 17.89
CA GLY A 144 1.00 13.49 18.23
C GLY A 144 -0.16 13.56 17.22
N TYR A 145 -0.38 12.48 16.47
CA TYR A 145 -1.53 12.35 15.58
C TYR A 145 -2.62 11.49 16.20
N ALA A 146 -3.88 11.81 15.95
CA ALA A 146 -4.95 10.82 15.91
C ALA A 146 -4.80 9.95 14.67
N VAL A 147 -5.40 8.74 14.66
CA VAL A 147 -5.27 7.81 13.53
C VAL A 147 -6.63 7.19 13.25
N ASP A 148 -7.19 7.49 12.10
CA ASP A 148 -8.54 7.08 11.70
C ASP A 148 -8.53 6.27 10.42
N PHE A 149 -9.48 5.31 10.32
CA PHE A 149 -9.69 4.53 9.12
C PHE A 149 -11.01 4.91 8.46
N TRP A 150 -10.98 5.17 7.16
CA TRP A 150 -12.11 5.54 6.33
C TRP A 150 -12.31 4.49 5.25
N TYR A 151 -13.48 3.85 5.24
CA TYR A 151 -13.78 2.79 4.28
C TYR A 151 -15.12 3.05 3.60
N GLY A 152 -15.15 3.14 2.27
CA GLY A 152 -16.38 3.33 1.51
C GLY A 152 -17.38 2.17 1.66
N GLY A 153 -16.96 1.05 2.25
CA GLY A 153 -17.74 -0.17 2.39
C GLY A 153 -18.34 -0.40 3.76
N VAL A 154 -18.79 -1.65 3.98
CA VAL A 154 -19.38 -2.10 5.24
C VAL A 154 -18.29 -2.30 6.29
N PRO A 155 -18.35 -1.65 7.47
CA PRO A 155 -17.29 -1.72 8.49
C PRO A 155 -16.91 -3.14 8.92
N SER A 156 -17.89 -4.03 9.03
CA SER A 156 -17.68 -5.43 9.44
C SER A 156 -17.11 -6.33 8.34
N TRP A 157 -16.88 -5.81 7.13
CA TRP A 157 -16.25 -6.58 6.06
C TRP A 157 -14.88 -7.09 6.50
N GLU A 158 -14.64 -8.39 6.36
CA GLU A 158 -13.42 -9.06 6.82
C GLU A 158 -13.06 -8.77 8.32
N GLY A 159 -13.99 -8.20 9.12
CA GLY A 159 -13.76 -7.80 10.51
C GLY A 159 -12.79 -6.62 10.65
N MET A 160 -12.63 -5.80 9.60
CA MET A 160 -11.65 -4.72 9.54
C MET A 160 -11.86 -3.65 10.59
N ASP A 161 -13.10 -3.34 10.96
CA ASP A 161 -13.44 -2.43 12.05
C ASP A 161 -12.80 -2.86 13.39
N ARG A 162 -13.03 -4.10 13.81
CA ARG A 162 -12.49 -4.64 15.06
C ARG A 162 -10.98 -4.80 15.01
N PHE A 163 -10.47 -5.25 13.86
CA PHE A 163 -9.03 -5.40 13.65
C PHE A 163 -8.31 -4.06 13.77
N SER A 164 -8.77 -3.03 13.08
CA SER A 164 -8.12 -1.71 13.07
C SER A 164 -8.12 -1.06 14.46
N ILE A 165 -9.24 -1.13 15.18
CA ILE A 165 -9.32 -0.64 16.57
C ILE A 165 -8.34 -1.40 17.46
N ALA A 166 -8.25 -2.73 17.33
CA ALA A 166 -7.28 -3.52 18.10
C ALA A 166 -5.81 -3.19 17.74
N GLN A 167 -5.55 -2.73 16.50
CA GLN A 167 -4.23 -2.25 16.07
C GLN A 167 -3.98 -0.78 16.43
N GLY A 168 -4.87 -0.15 17.21
CA GLY A 168 -4.66 1.15 17.83
C GLY A 168 -5.25 2.34 17.10
N PHE A 169 -6.08 2.15 16.08
CA PHE A 169 -6.82 3.24 15.46
C PHE A 169 -7.82 3.85 16.46
N ASP A 170 -8.06 5.15 16.36
CA ASP A 170 -9.01 5.86 17.22
C ASP A 170 -10.43 5.62 16.75
N HIS A 171 -10.66 5.70 15.42
CA HIS A 171 -11.97 5.48 14.82
C HIS A 171 -11.86 4.65 13.55
N PHE A 172 -12.97 3.98 13.23
CA PHE A 172 -13.22 3.33 11.95
C PHE A 172 -14.54 3.84 11.41
N TYR A 173 -14.49 4.61 10.32
CA TYR A 173 -15.65 5.15 9.64
C TYR A 173 -15.98 4.30 8.41
N GLY A 174 -17.18 3.79 8.31
CA GLY A 174 -17.69 3.08 7.15
C GLY A 174 -18.87 3.80 6.50
N TYR A 175 -19.36 3.28 5.36
CA TYR A 175 -20.43 3.95 4.62
C TYR A 175 -21.67 4.36 5.47
N PRO A 176 -22.10 3.61 6.51
CA PRO A 176 -23.23 4.04 7.33
C PRO A 176 -23.00 5.36 8.09
N ASP A 177 -21.74 5.67 8.40
CA ASP A 177 -21.37 6.88 9.14
C ASP A 177 -21.42 8.14 8.25
N PHE A 178 -21.44 7.99 6.93
CA PHE A 178 -21.43 9.10 5.98
C PHE A 178 -22.83 9.64 5.68
N HIS A 179 -23.89 9.05 6.23
CA HIS A 179 -25.29 9.35 5.89
C HIS A 179 -25.56 9.28 4.38
N ALA A 180 -24.82 8.45 3.69
CA ALA A 180 -24.80 8.29 2.25
C ALA A 180 -25.63 7.08 1.80
N GLU A 181 -26.15 7.15 0.57
CA GLU A 181 -26.82 5.99 -0.01
C GLU A 181 -25.83 4.92 -0.44
N LYS A 182 -26.27 3.67 -0.32
CA LYS A 182 -25.51 2.53 -0.82
C LYS A 182 -25.62 2.46 -2.33
N VAL A 183 -24.49 2.54 -3.03
CA VAL A 183 -24.45 2.52 -4.50
C VAL A 183 -24.44 1.07 -5.05
N ASN A 184 -23.82 0.15 -4.32
CA ASN A 184 -23.74 -1.26 -4.71
C ASN A 184 -23.67 -2.18 -3.47
N ALA A 185 -23.45 -3.48 -3.69
CA ALA A 185 -23.35 -4.46 -2.60
C ALA A 185 -22.23 -4.15 -1.59
N TRP A 186 -21.19 -3.44 -1.99
CA TRP A 186 -20.01 -3.16 -1.18
C TRP A 186 -20.17 -1.92 -0.30
N GLY A 187 -20.75 -0.84 -0.82
CA GLY A 187 -20.89 0.38 -0.05
C GLY A 187 -21.37 1.58 -0.86
N THR A 188 -20.85 2.74 -0.50
CA THR A 188 -21.13 4.04 -1.11
C THR A 188 -20.14 4.37 -2.24
N SER A 189 -20.34 5.51 -2.94
CA SER A 189 -19.37 5.98 -3.93
C SER A 189 -18.13 6.61 -3.26
N ASP A 190 -17.01 6.63 -3.97
CA ASP A 190 -15.80 7.31 -3.51
C ASP A 190 -16.03 8.81 -3.33
N GLU A 191 -16.88 9.44 -4.16
CA GLU A 191 -17.28 10.84 -3.99
C GLU A 191 -17.91 11.09 -2.62
N GLN A 192 -18.83 10.22 -2.19
CA GLN A 192 -19.50 10.36 -0.89
C GLN A 192 -18.53 10.09 0.27
N LEU A 193 -17.62 9.12 0.12
CA LEU A 193 -16.56 8.84 1.09
C LEU A 193 -15.68 10.09 1.30
N PHE A 194 -15.13 10.64 0.22
CA PHE A 194 -14.24 11.80 0.31
C PHE A 194 -14.96 13.07 0.72
N SER A 195 -16.23 13.25 0.34
CA SER A 195 -17.05 14.35 0.81
C SER A 195 -17.28 14.31 2.33
N ALA A 196 -17.60 13.13 2.87
CA ALA A 196 -17.75 12.93 4.31
C ALA A 196 -16.44 13.22 5.06
N LEU A 197 -15.33 12.67 4.57
CA LEU A 197 -14.01 12.94 5.15
C LEU A 197 -13.67 14.44 5.10
N PHE A 198 -13.87 15.12 3.97
CA PHE A 198 -13.56 16.54 3.84
C PHE A 198 -14.36 17.41 4.80
N GLN A 199 -15.64 17.09 5.02
CA GLN A 199 -16.48 17.79 6.01
C GLN A 199 -15.98 17.57 7.44
N HIS A 200 -15.51 16.35 7.74
CA HIS A 200 -15.00 15.97 9.06
C HIS A 200 -13.72 16.73 9.44
N LEU A 201 -12.87 17.08 8.47
CA LEU A 201 -11.58 17.77 8.71
C LEU A 201 -11.71 19.13 9.42
N ALA A 202 -12.88 19.75 9.45
CA ALA A 202 -13.05 21.12 9.94
C ALA A 202 -12.63 21.28 11.42
N ASP A 203 -12.94 20.28 12.26
CA ASP A 203 -12.71 20.30 13.70
C ASP A 203 -11.67 19.27 14.16
N GLU A 204 -11.01 18.58 13.21
CA GLU A 204 -10.07 17.53 13.49
C GLU A 204 -8.73 18.04 14.05
N PRO A 205 -8.17 17.37 15.07
CA PRO A 205 -6.76 17.55 15.46
C PRO A 205 -5.83 17.07 14.33
N PRO A 206 -4.50 17.19 14.49
CA PRO A 206 -3.56 16.53 13.58
C PRO A 206 -3.86 15.01 13.49
N THR A 207 -4.18 14.53 12.28
CA THR A 207 -4.68 13.16 12.09
C THR A 207 -4.05 12.48 10.89
N VAL A 208 -3.81 11.18 11.01
CA VAL A 208 -3.49 10.27 9.91
C VAL A 208 -4.76 9.55 9.50
N HIS A 209 -5.16 9.72 8.26
CA HIS A 209 -6.34 9.08 7.67
C HIS A 209 -5.90 7.96 6.73
N LEU A 210 -6.18 6.71 7.08
CA LEU A 210 -6.10 5.58 6.15
C LEU A 210 -7.44 5.48 5.42
N ILE A 211 -7.40 5.49 4.10
CA ILE A 211 -8.60 5.56 3.26
C ILE A 211 -8.60 4.39 2.29
N MET A 212 -9.68 3.61 2.26
CA MET A 212 -9.90 2.54 1.29
C MET A 212 -11.12 2.86 0.42
N THR A 213 -10.92 3.01 -0.88
CA THR A 213 -11.97 3.26 -1.86
C THR A 213 -12.70 1.98 -2.26
N VAL A 214 -13.85 2.07 -2.93
CA VAL A 214 -14.65 0.91 -3.34
C VAL A 214 -15.25 1.02 -4.74
N SER A 215 -15.25 2.21 -5.36
CA SER A 215 -15.98 2.45 -6.60
C SER A 215 -15.45 1.66 -7.80
N ASN A 216 -14.17 1.30 -7.80
CA ASN A 216 -13.55 0.48 -8.84
C ASN A 216 -13.70 -1.03 -8.61
N HIS A 217 -14.66 -1.44 -7.76
CA HIS A 217 -14.97 -2.86 -7.50
C HIS A 217 -16.21 -3.32 -8.29
N PRO A 218 -16.25 -4.54 -8.86
CA PRO A 218 -17.48 -5.10 -9.43
C PRO A 218 -18.66 -5.01 -8.45
N PRO A 219 -19.89 -4.76 -8.91
CA PRO A 219 -20.41 -4.96 -10.27
C PRO A 219 -20.30 -3.76 -11.23
N TYR A 220 -19.45 -2.77 -11.05
CA TYR A 220 -19.21 -1.67 -11.99
C TYR A 220 -20.51 -0.97 -12.45
N ASN A 221 -21.28 -0.45 -11.50
CA ASN A 221 -22.62 0.08 -11.73
C ASN A 221 -22.72 1.63 -11.62
N ILE A 222 -21.60 2.33 -11.54
CA ILE A 222 -21.57 3.79 -11.68
C ILE A 222 -21.78 4.14 -13.15
N ASP A 223 -22.66 5.09 -13.45
CA ASP A 223 -22.80 5.63 -14.81
C ASP A 223 -21.63 6.55 -15.12
N VAL A 224 -20.49 5.94 -15.47
CA VAL A 224 -19.23 6.66 -15.72
C VAL A 224 -19.34 7.63 -16.90
N ALA A 225 -20.27 7.39 -17.85
CA ALA A 225 -20.52 8.30 -18.94
C ALA A 225 -21.24 9.58 -18.46
N ALA A 226 -22.23 9.46 -17.58
CA ALA A 226 -22.85 10.61 -16.91
C ALA A 226 -21.85 11.40 -16.07
N GLU A 227 -20.84 10.73 -15.48
CA GLU A 227 -19.74 11.34 -14.75
C GLU A 227 -18.70 12.05 -15.63
N GLY A 228 -18.79 11.89 -16.96
CA GLY A 228 -17.96 12.57 -17.96
C GLY A 228 -16.86 11.71 -18.58
N PHE A 229 -16.83 10.39 -18.35
CA PHE A 229 -15.90 9.50 -19.02
C PHE A 229 -16.34 9.24 -20.46
N ASP A 230 -15.40 9.35 -21.41
CA ASP A 230 -15.67 9.02 -22.82
C ASP A 230 -15.66 7.51 -23.05
N LEU A 231 -16.75 6.85 -22.59
CA LEU A 231 -16.89 5.41 -22.69
C LEU A 231 -16.90 4.91 -24.15
N ALA A 232 -17.38 5.74 -25.10
CA ALA A 232 -17.40 5.37 -26.51
C ALA A 232 -15.98 5.30 -27.09
N ARG A 233 -15.13 6.28 -26.77
CA ARG A 233 -13.71 6.24 -27.13
C ARG A 233 -13.01 5.07 -26.43
N ALA A 234 -13.21 4.88 -25.14
CA ALA A 234 -12.60 3.77 -24.40
C ALA A 234 -12.91 2.41 -25.03
N ARG A 235 -14.16 2.17 -25.47
CA ARG A 235 -14.53 0.97 -26.22
C ARG A 235 -13.80 0.83 -27.57
N ALA A 236 -13.65 1.93 -28.29
CA ALA A 236 -12.92 1.93 -29.56
C ALA A 236 -11.42 1.62 -29.36
N GLU A 237 -10.81 2.14 -28.31
CA GLU A 237 -9.40 1.91 -27.99
C GLU A 237 -9.16 0.48 -27.42
N THR A 238 -10.00 0.01 -26.51
CA THR A 238 -9.87 -1.35 -25.96
C THR A 238 -10.07 -2.43 -27.01
N ALA A 239 -10.92 -2.19 -28.03
CA ALA A 239 -11.10 -3.09 -29.16
C ALA A 239 -9.85 -3.23 -30.05
N GLN A 240 -8.87 -2.32 -29.93
CA GLN A 240 -7.61 -2.38 -30.65
C GLN A 240 -6.48 -3.04 -29.83
N LEU A 241 -6.68 -3.21 -28.53
CA LEU A 241 -5.69 -3.89 -27.69
C LEU A 241 -5.60 -5.38 -28.08
N PRO A 242 -4.39 -5.93 -28.15
CA PRO A 242 -4.20 -7.33 -28.50
C PRO A 242 -4.67 -8.25 -27.36
N ASN A 243 -5.33 -9.34 -27.73
CA ASN A 243 -5.63 -10.43 -26.81
C ASN A 243 -6.51 -10.06 -25.59
N VAL A 244 -7.46 -9.15 -25.78
CA VAL A 244 -8.48 -8.79 -24.77
C VAL A 244 -9.68 -9.74 -24.91
N ASP A 245 -10.21 -10.25 -23.78
CA ASP A 245 -11.36 -11.15 -23.77
C ASP A 245 -12.65 -10.42 -24.15
N ASP A 246 -12.91 -9.34 -23.44
CA ASP A 246 -14.11 -8.51 -23.57
C ASP A 246 -13.70 -7.03 -23.54
N PRO A 247 -13.50 -6.42 -24.72
CA PRO A 247 -13.13 -5.00 -24.80
C PRO A 247 -14.17 -4.05 -24.21
N ASP A 248 -15.45 -4.38 -24.30
CA ASP A 248 -16.54 -3.56 -23.73
C ASP A 248 -16.51 -3.58 -22.21
N GLN A 249 -16.28 -4.77 -21.62
CA GLN A 249 -16.11 -4.92 -20.18
C GLN A 249 -14.87 -4.19 -19.69
N LEU A 250 -13.73 -4.31 -20.37
CA LEU A 250 -12.50 -3.60 -20.01
C LEU A 250 -12.69 -2.08 -20.09
N ALA A 251 -13.42 -1.57 -21.10
CA ALA A 251 -13.73 -0.15 -21.21
C ALA A 251 -14.58 0.34 -20.02
N LEU A 252 -15.52 -0.47 -19.54
CA LEU A 252 -16.33 -0.17 -18.37
C LEU A 252 -15.48 -0.14 -17.08
N GLU A 253 -14.59 -1.13 -16.89
CA GLU A 253 -13.64 -1.19 -15.78
C GLU A 253 -12.72 0.04 -15.78
N LEU A 254 -12.17 0.42 -16.94
CA LEU A 254 -11.38 1.64 -17.08
C LEU A 254 -12.16 2.90 -16.77
N GLY A 255 -13.47 2.94 -17.06
CA GLY A 255 -14.34 4.04 -16.65
C GLY A 255 -14.45 4.17 -15.13
N HIS A 256 -14.52 3.05 -14.40
CA HIS A 256 -14.54 3.03 -12.94
C HIS A 256 -13.18 3.38 -12.33
N TYR A 257 -12.09 2.91 -12.95
CA TYR A 257 -10.74 3.33 -12.61
C TYR A 257 -10.57 4.87 -12.77
N TRP A 258 -11.00 5.41 -13.92
CA TRP A 258 -11.00 6.86 -14.18
C TRP A 258 -11.84 7.64 -13.18
N TYR A 259 -13.02 7.12 -12.80
CA TYR A 259 -13.89 7.76 -11.81
C TYR A 259 -13.17 7.89 -10.45
N MET A 260 -12.59 6.80 -9.97
CA MET A 260 -11.80 6.82 -8.73
C MET A 260 -10.60 7.77 -8.85
N ASP A 261 -9.83 7.74 -9.94
CA ASP A 261 -8.71 8.63 -10.21
C ASP A 261 -9.12 10.11 -10.18
N LYS A 262 -10.23 10.45 -10.82
CA LYS A 262 -10.85 11.79 -10.81
C LYS A 262 -11.18 12.23 -9.38
N ILE A 263 -11.89 11.41 -8.63
CA ILE A 263 -12.35 11.77 -7.28
C ILE A 263 -11.18 11.92 -6.31
N VAL A 264 -10.21 11.00 -6.34
CA VAL A 264 -9.00 11.09 -5.50
C VAL A 264 -8.23 12.37 -5.78
N THR A 265 -8.00 12.71 -7.05
CA THR A 265 -7.22 13.89 -7.42
C THR A 265 -7.97 15.20 -7.15
N GLN A 266 -9.29 15.23 -7.30
CA GLN A 266 -10.13 16.35 -6.86
C GLN A 266 -10.04 16.57 -5.34
N PHE A 267 -10.16 15.50 -4.56
CA PHE A 267 -10.01 15.58 -3.10
C PHE A 267 -8.63 16.12 -2.69
N VAL A 268 -7.56 15.68 -3.35
CA VAL A 268 -6.20 16.22 -3.09
C VAL A 268 -6.17 17.73 -3.33
N HIS A 269 -6.64 18.19 -4.48
CA HIS A 269 -6.61 19.61 -4.81
C HIS A 269 -7.49 20.47 -3.90
N GLU A 270 -8.70 20.01 -3.57
CA GLU A 270 -9.61 20.72 -2.66
C GLU A 270 -9.04 20.79 -1.24
N THR A 271 -8.48 19.67 -0.78
CA THR A 271 -7.87 19.61 0.55
C THR A 271 -6.64 20.53 0.62
N MET A 272 -5.77 20.52 -0.37
CA MET A 272 -4.60 21.39 -0.39
C MET A 272 -4.94 22.88 -0.44
N LYS A 273 -6.08 23.27 -1.01
CA LYS A 273 -6.56 24.66 -0.96
C LYS A 273 -6.95 25.10 0.45
N LYS A 274 -7.57 24.22 1.23
CA LYS A 274 -8.10 24.52 2.57
C LYS A 274 -7.11 24.18 3.69
N TYR A 275 -6.35 23.11 3.51
CA TYR A 275 -5.37 22.56 4.45
C TYR A 275 -4.02 22.34 3.75
N PRO A 276 -3.30 23.43 3.43
CA PRO A 276 -2.07 23.37 2.62
C PRO A 276 -0.91 22.62 3.29
N ASP A 277 -0.99 22.40 4.60
CA ASP A 277 -0.06 21.62 5.42
C ASP A 277 -0.43 20.13 5.46
N SER A 278 -1.00 19.61 4.38
CA SER A 278 -1.35 18.20 4.22
C SER A 278 -0.29 17.42 3.45
N LEU A 279 -0.23 16.11 3.72
CA LEU A 279 0.58 15.14 3.00
C LEU A 279 -0.28 13.99 2.52
N PHE A 280 -0.14 13.60 1.25
CA PHE A 280 -0.85 12.49 0.65
C PHE A 280 0.12 11.38 0.23
N VAL A 281 -0.27 10.14 0.51
CA VAL A 281 0.24 8.92 -0.11
C VAL A 281 -0.89 8.34 -0.93
N ILE A 282 -0.67 8.08 -2.21
CA ILE A 282 -1.67 7.48 -3.10
C ILE A 282 -1.05 6.23 -3.70
N THR A 283 -1.70 5.09 -3.51
CA THR A 283 -1.30 3.80 -4.07
C THR A 283 -2.52 2.91 -4.31
N GLY A 284 -2.34 1.80 -5.03
CA GLY A 284 -3.39 0.77 -5.15
C GLY A 284 -3.30 -0.26 -4.03
N ASP A 285 -4.42 -0.88 -3.69
CA ASP A 285 -4.43 -2.04 -2.80
C ASP A 285 -3.86 -3.28 -3.48
N HIS A 286 -4.20 -3.52 -4.74
CA HIS A 286 -3.66 -4.53 -5.66
C HIS A 286 -3.91 -4.14 -7.12
N ALA A 287 -3.39 -4.94 -8.08
CA ALA A 287 -3.57 -4.71 -9.52
C ALA A 287 -4.29 -5.85 -10.24
N VAL A 288 -4.34 -7.03 -9.67
CA VAL A 288 -4.60 -8.32 -10.34
C VAL A 288 -5.97 -8.47 -11.01
N ARG A 289 -6.95 -7.63 -10.68
CA ARG A 289 -8.33 -7.80 -11.17
C ARG A 289 -8.56 -7.20 -12.55
N MET A 290 -7.92 -6.08 -12.88
CA MET A 290 -8.08 -5.36 -14.14
C MET A 290 -6.79 -5.48 -14.96
N ASN A 291 -6.87 -6.12 -16.13
CA ASN A 291 -5.72 -6.42 -16.96
C ASN A 291 -5.91 -5.94 -18.39
N PRO A 292 -4.84 -5.43 -19.06
CA PRO A 292 -4.91 -4.94 -20.43
C PRO A 292 -5.04 -6.07 -21.47
N SER A 293 -4.83 -7.33 -21.10
CA SER A 293 -4.90 -8.51 -21.97
C SER A 293 -5.07 -9.80 -21.16
N ARG A 294 -5.32 -10.94 -21.83
CA ARG A 294 -5.30 -12.29 -21.23
C ARG A 294 -3.92 -12.70 -20.69
N THR A 295 -2.88 -12.13 -21.26
CA THR A 295 -1.50 -12.43 -20.94
C THR A 295 -0.75 -11.13 -20.65
N PRO A 296 -1.14 -10.45 -19.56
CA PRO A 296 -0.43 -9.23 -19.15
C PRO A 296 1.02 -9.59 -18.77
N THR A 297 1.91 -8.63 -18.89
CA THR A 297 3.23 -8.76 -18.27
C THR A 297 3.08 -8.87 -16.75
N MET A 298 4.07 -9.44 -16.07
CA MET A 298 4.04 -9.50 -14.60
C MET A 298 3.93 -8.09 -14.00
N TYR A 299 4.57 -7.10 -14.63
CA TYR A 299 4.50 -5.71 -14.20
C TYR A 299 3.09 -5.12 -14.32
N GLU A 300 2.39 -5.34 -15.42
CA GLU A 300 1.00 -4.92 -15.60
C GLU A 300 0.06 -5.60 -14.60
N TYR A 301 0.34 -6.85 -14.30
CA TYR A 301 -0.48 -7.68 -13.40
C TYR A 301 -0.30 -7.34 -11.92
N GLN A 302 0.89 -6.87 -11.49
CA GLN A 302 1.24 -6.78 -10.06
C GLN A 302 1.54 -5.37 -9.58
N SER A 303 1.96 -4.45 -10.45
CA SER A 303 2.43 -3.14 -9.98
C SER A 303 1.29 -2.18 -9.69
N VAL A 304 1.48 -1.40 -8.62
CA VAL A 304 0.62 -0.28 -8.24
C VAL A 304 1.44 1.02 -8.22
N PRO A 305 0.85 2.21 -8.40
CA PRO A 305 1.56 3.47 -8.28
C PRO A 305 1.95 3.76 -6.83
N PHE A 306 3.01 4.53 -6.64
CA PHE A 306 3.33 5.15 -5.36
C PHE A 306 3.57 6.64 -5.57
N VAL A 307 2.68 7.46 -5.04
CA VAL A 307 2.73 8.91 -5.14
C VAL A 307 2.78 9.51 -3.74
N LEU A 308 3.73 10.43 -3.53
CA LEU A 308 3.72 11.38 -2.42
C LEU A 308 3.36 12.75 -2.97
N TYR A 309 2.46 13.46 -2.30
CA TYR A 309 2.06 14.80 -2.70
C TYR A 309 1.82 15.68 -1.47
N GLY A 310 2.36 16.88 -1.45
CA GLY A 310 2.10 17.81 -0.35
C GLY A 310 3.23 18.79 -0.08
N GLN A 311 3.08 19.54 1.00
CA GLN A 311 4.04 20.58 1.37
C GLN A 311 5.43 20.00 1.65
N GLY A 312 6.44 20.52 0.97
CA GLY A 312 7.82 20.09 1.12
C GLY A 312 8.20 18.84 0.35
N VAL A 313 7.23 18.16 -0.27
CA VAL A 313 7.49 17.07 -1.21
C VAL A 313 8.08 17.67 -2.50
N THR A 314 9.10 17.02 -3.02
CA THR A 314 9.70 17.33 -4.33
C THR A 314 10.09 16.02 -5.00
N SER A 315 10.40 16.06 -6.29
CA SER A 315 10.90 14.88 -7.02
C SER A 315 12.22 14.31 -6.44
N ALA A 316 12.87 15.04 -5.53
CA ALA A 316 14.12 14.65 -4.87
C ALA A 316 13.94 14.22 -3.40
N VAL A 317 12.70 14.15 -2.89
CA VAL A 317 12.44 13.78 -1.48
C VAL A 317 12.87 12.34 -1.19
N LEU A 318 12.80 11.48 -2.19
CA LEU A 318 13.33 10.11 -2.21
C LEU A 318 14.23 9.94 -3.45
N ALA A 319 14.94 8.81 -3.53
CA ALA A 319 15.69 8.46 -4.73
C ALA A 319 14.75 8.31 -5.95
N PRO A 320 15.19 8.68 -7.16
CA PRO A 320 14.37 8.51 -8.35
C PRO A 320 13.96 7.04 -8.54
N ASP A 321 12.67 6.82 -8.86
CA ASP A 321 12.12 5.48 -9.10
C ASP A 321 12.50 4.45 -8.01
N VAL A 322 12.39 4.85 -6.73
CA VAL A 322 12.68 3.95 -5.61
C VAL A 322 11.79 2.70 -5.68
N VAL A 323 12.38 1.55 -5.42
CA VAL A 323 11.65 0.28 -5.37
C VAL A 323 11.09 0.06 -3.98
N GLY A 324 9.80 -0.24 -3.87
CA GLY A 324 9.16 -0.44 -2.57
C GLY A 324 7.83 -1.18 -2.63
N GLY A 325 7.20 -1.30 -1.47
CA GLY A 325 5.88 -1.89 -1.29
C GLY A 325 5.17 -1.32 -0.06
N HIS A 326 3.96 -1.80 0.21
CA HIS A 326 3.10 -1.26 1.28
C HIS A 326 3.77 -1.20 2.64
N THR A 327 4.56 -2.21 3.02
CA THR A 327 5.26 -2.25 4.33
C THR A 327 6.33 -1.17 4.48
N ASN A 328 6.76 -0.54 3.38
CA ASN A 328 7.71 0.56 3.41
C ASN A 328 7.05 1.94 3.66
N ILE A 329 5.72 2.07 3.51
CA ILE A 329 5.02 3.37 3.57
C ILE A 329 5.18 4.00 4.96
N VAL A 330 4.82 3.28 6.01
CA VAL A 330 4.83 3.81 7.39
C VAL A 330 6.23 4.23 7.84
N PRO A 331 7.30 3.40 7.75
CA PRO A 331 8.64 3.83 8.11
C PRO A 331 9.13 5.00 7.25
N THR A 332 8.72 5.09 5.98
CA THR A 332 9.06 6.23 5.11
C THR A 332 8.41 7.52 5.60
N LEU A 333 7.12 7.49 5.90
CA LEU A 333 6.42 8.65 6.44
C LEU A 333 7.03 9.13 7.76
N ILE A 334 7.38 8.20 8.65
CA ILE A 334 8.06 8.55 9.91
C ILE A 334 9.41 9.23 9.64
N GLU A 335 10.25 8.68 8.77
CA GLU A 335 11.54 9.29 8.41
C GLU A 335 11.40 10.65 7.72
N LEU A 336 10.30 10.90 7.03
CA LEU A 336 10.04 12.19 6.39
C LEU A 336 9.66 13.29 7.39
N ILE A 337 8.95 12.94 8.50
CA ILE A 337 8.31 13.95 9.36
C ILE A 337 8.78 13.95 10.82
N ALA A 338 9.41 12.88 11.28
CA ALA A 338 9.80 12.74 12.67
C ALA A 338 11.06 13.58 13.01
N PRO A 339 11.15 14.11 14.23
CA PRO A 339 12.37 14.75 14.68
C PRO A 339 13.52 13.74 14.81
N ALA A 340 14.75 14.20 14.71
CA ALA A 340 15.92 13.36 14.94
C ALA A 340 15.86 12.72 16.34
N GLY A 341 16.22 11.44 16.41
CA GLY A 341 16.17 10.67 17.66
C GLY A 341 14.80 10.04 17.99
N PHE A 342 13.78 10.27 17.18
CA PHE A 342 12.50 9.58 17.36
C PHE A 342 12.65 8.09 17.06
N SER A 343 12.34 7.24 18.06
CA SER A 343 12.40 5.79 17.92
C SER A 343 11.09 5.24 17.38
N TYR A 344 11.16 4.35 16.39
CA TYR A 344 10.01 3.64 15.84
C TYR A 344 10.36 2.17 15.56
N VAL A 345 9.34 1.32 15.40
CA VAL A 345 9.53 -0.13 15.20
C VAL A 345 9.08 -0.51 13.79
N SER A 346 9.98 -1.11 13.01
CA SER A 346 9.66 -1.57 11.66
C SER A 346 10.57 -2.72 11.23
N ILE A 347 9.98 -3.76 10.62
CA ILE A 347 10.74 -4.81 9.94
C ILE A 347 11.26 -4.27 8.61
N ALA A 348 10.36 -3.67 7.80
CA ALA A 348 10.73 -3.11 6.52
C ALA A 348 11.50 -1.79 6.72
N PRO A 349 12.53 -1.51 5.89
CA PRO A 349 13.23 -0.25 5.90
C PRO A 349 12.39 0.89 5.31
N SER A 350 12.77 2.12 5.63
CA SER A 350 12.25 3.33 4.96
C SER A 350 12.77 3.42 3.52
N LEU A 351 11.97 3.96 2.61
CA LEU A 351 12.39 4.29 1.24
C LEU A 351 13.39 5.46 1.19
N THR A 352 13.61 6.15 2.31
CA THR A 352 14.67 7.15 2.44
C THR A 352 16.07 6.54 2.51
N GLU A 353 16.15 5.22 2.76
CA GLU A 353 17.40 4.46 2.75
C GLU A 353 17.75 4.06 1.30
N ASN A 354 18.92 4.48 0.81
CA ASN A 354 19.33 4.28 -0.59
C ASN A 354 19.57 2.83 -1.03
N ASN A 355 19.37 1.86 -0.15
CA ASN A 355 19.71 0.45 -0.37
C ASN A 355 18.50 -0.44 -0.69
N MET A 356 17.31 0.14 -0.88
CA MET A 356 16.12 -0.59 -1.30
C MET A 356 16.13 -0.85 -2.80
N GLY A 357 16.76 -1.94 -3.20
CA GLY A 357 16.80 -2.38 -4.59
C GLY A 357 15.72 -3.41 -4.98
N ALA A 358 14.89 -3.86 -4.04
CA ALA A 358 13.91 -4.91 -4.29
C ALA A 358 12.68 -4.81 -3.38
N ALA A 359 11.50 -5.10 -3.94
CA ALA A 359 10.24 -5.33 -3.22
C ALA A 359 9.70 -6.72 -3.60
N PHE A 360 8.80 -7.27 -2.78
CA PHE A 360 8.20 -8.57 -3.04
C PHE A 360 6.84 -8.68 -2.33
N ASN A 361 6.03 -9.60 -2.83
CA ASN A 361 4.91 -10.20 -2.12
C ASN A 361 5.07 -11.73 -2.10
N ARG A 362 3.98 -12.48 -1.90
CA ARG A 362 4.05 -13.95 -1.84
C ARG A 362 4.62 -14.57 -3.10
N ASP A 363 4.17 -14.11 -4.26
CA ASP A 363 4.36 -14.79 -5.54
C ASP A 363 5.30 -14.05 -6.49
N TYR A 364 5.51 -12.73 -6.28
CA TYR A 364 6.28 -11.88 -7.18
C TYR A 364 7.32 -11.04 -6.45
N PHE A 365 8.33 -10.65 -7.20
CA PHE A 365 9.33 -9.67 -6.76
C PHE A 365 9.56 -8.61 -7.85
N LEU A 366 10.02 -7.46 -7.41
CA LEU A 366 10.33 -6.30 -8.24
C LEU A 366 11.69 -5.74 -7.85
N THR A 367 12.55 -5.52 -8.84
CA THR A 367 13.80 -4.77 -8.69
C THR A 367 13.75 -3.47 -9.50
N ARG A 368 14.88 -2.81 -9.66
CA ARG A 368 14.97 -1.62 -10.52
C ARG A 368 14.74 -1.93 -12.00
N SER A 369 15.07 -3.14 -12.44
CA SER A 369 15.13 -3.50 -13.86
C SER A 369 14.25 -4.67 -14.23
N VAL A 370 13.93 -5.55 -13.28
CA VAL A 370 13.18 -6.77 -13.55
C VAL A 370 12.03 -6.95 -12.59
N MET A 371 10.98 -7.60 -13.06
CA MET A 371 9.97 -8.24 -12.26
C MET A 371 10.03 -9.75 -12.48
N GLY A 372 9.75 -10.52 -11.44
CA GLY A 372 9.82 -11.96 -11.55
C GLY A 372 8.96 -12.69 -10.54
N ARG A 373 8.87 -14.02 -10.73
CA ARG A 373 8.16 -14.94 -9.83
C ARG A 373 9.12 -15.51 -8.80
N VAL A 374 8.70 -15.45 -7.54
CA VAL A 374 9.50 -15.97 -6.41
C VAL A 374 9.78 -17.46 -6.56
N ASN A 375 8.78 -18.25 -6.96
CA ASN A 375 8.87 -19.72 -6.95
C ASN A 375 9.50 -20.32 -8.20
N THR A 376 9.37 -19.69 -9.37
CA THR A 376 9.85 -20.24 -10.65
C THR A 376 11.14 -19.59 -11.14
N LYS A 377 11.57 -18.47 -10.56
CA LYS A 377 12.69 -17.63 -11.02
C LYS A 377 12.49 -17.06 -12.44
N GLU A 378 11.27 -17.15 -12.97
CA GLU A 378 10.90 -16.50 -14.21
C GLU A 378 10.98 -14.99 -14.03
N THR A 379 11.58 -14.27 -14.96
CA THR A 379 11.76 -12.81 -14.90
C THR A 379 11.43 -12.16 -16.23
N GLU A 380 10.99 -10.91 -16.18
CA GLU A 380 10.82 -10.03 -17.32
C GLU A 380 11.45 -8.66 -17.05
N LEU A 381 11.97 -8.02 -18.09
CA LEU A 381 12.50 -6.67 -18.02
C LEU A 381 11.35 -5.66 -17.85
N LEU A 382 11.56 -4.69 -16.97
CA LEU A 382 10.63 -3.56 -16.82
C LEU A 382 10.68 -2.63 -18.05
N PRO A 383 9.59 -1.94 -18.36
CA PRO A 383 9.56 -0.97 -19.45
C PRO A 383 10.69 0.08 -19.31
N GLY A 384 11.56 0.15 -20.34
CA GLY A 384 12.68 1.11 -20.38
C GLY A 384 13.85 0.81 -19.44
N ALA A 385 13.93 -0.36 -18.85
CA ALA A 385 15.07 -0.77 -18.03
C ALA A 385 16.25 -1.26 -18.92
N ALA A 386 17.48 -1.03 -18.44
CA ALA A 386 18.65 -1.71 -18.97
C ALA A 386 18.75 -3.15 -18.44
N GLU A 387 19.42 -4.03 -19.18
CA GLU A 387 19.69 -5.38 -18.71
C GLU A 387 20.46 -5.36 -17.38
N GLU A 388 19.97 -6.11 -16.43
CA GLU A 388 20.60 -6.36 -15.13
C GLU A 388 20.77 -7.88 -14.99
N ASP A 389 21.80 -8.34 -14.27
CA ASP A 389 21.95 -9.77 -13.96
C ASP A 389 20.82 -10.21 -13.01
N PRO A 390 19.84 -11.00 -13.48
CA PRO A 390 18.71 -11.40 -12.64
C PRO A 390 19.12 -12.30 -11.46
N ALA A 391 20.24 -13.02 -11.56
CA ALA A 391 20.67 -13.97 -10.54
C ALA A 391 21.19 -13.26 -9.28
N ALA A 392 22.02 -12.21 -9.43
CA ALA A 392 22.51 -11.44 -8.30
C ALA A 392 21.38 -10.70 -7.56
N ALA A 393 20.43 -10.13 -8.32
CA ALA A 393 19.24 -9.49 -7.76
C ALA A 393 18.37 -10.51 -6.97
N TYR A 394 18.24 -11.73 -7.48
CA TYR A 394 17.45 -12.79 -6.85
C TYR A 394 18.04 -13.24 -5.51
N ASP A 395 19.34 -13.43 -5.41
CA ASP A 395 19.98 -13.90 -4.16
C ASP A 395 19.83 -12.86 -3.03
N LEU A 396 20.02 -11.58 -3.34
CA LEU A 396 19.78 -10.50 -2.39
C LEU A 396 18.31 -10.44 -1.95
N LEU A 397 17.40 -10.59 -2.89
CA LEU A 397 15.96 -10.64 -2.64
C LEU A 397 15.59 -11.80 -1.72
N GLN A 398 16.08 -13.01 -1.99
CA GLN A 398 15.79 -14.21 -1.19
C GLN A 398 16.15 -14.01 0.29
N ARG A 399 17.30 -13.41 0.55
CA ARG A 399 17.72 -13.15 1.92
C ARG A 399 16.82 -12.16 2.62
N ARG A 400 16.49 -11.03 1.97
CA ARG A 400 15.58 -10.00 2.49
C ARG A 400 14.18 -10.57 2.73
N MET A 401 13.66 -11.32 1.77
CA MET A 401 12.34 -11.95 1.86
C MET A 401 12.29 -12.93 3.03
N THR A 402 13.33 -13.75 3.23
CA THR A 402 13.44 -14.66 4.38
C THR A 402 13.38 -13.89 5.69
N ILE A 403 14.13 -12.80 5.83
CA ILE A 403 14.13 -11.95 7.04
C ILE A 403 12.73 -11.40 7.29
N LEU A 404 12.18 -10.65 6.34
CA LEU A 404 10.91 -9.95 6.52
C LEU A 404 9.76 -10.91 6.80
N ARG A 405 9.67 -12.01 6.05
CA ARG A 405 8.59 -13.00 6.23
C ARG A 405 8.74 -13.80 7.53
N THR A 406 9.94 -14.22 7.90
CA THR A 406 10.16 -14.97 9.14
C THR A 406 9.86 -14.11 10.37
N LEU A 407 10.31 -12.85 10.39
CA LEU A 407 10.04 -11.95 11.51
C LEU A 407 8.55 -11.55 11.57
N SER A 408 7.89 -11.37 10.41
CA SER A 408 6.44 -11.17 10.36
C SER A 408 5.68 -12.36 10.90
N TRP A 409 6.03 -13.58 10.46
CA TRP A 409 5.44 -14.82 10.95
C TRP A 409 5.63 -14.99 12.46
N GLN A 410 6.83 -14.71 12.98
CA GLN A 410 7.10 -14.77 14.43
C GLN A 410 6.18 -13.83 15.21
N LEU A 411 6.02 -12.58 14.77
CA LEU A 411 5.12 -11.64 15.42
C LEU A 411 3.66 -12.09 15.38
N ILE A 412 3.21 -12.66 14.25
CA ILE A 412 1.83 -13.13 14.07
C ILE A 412 1.54 -14.32 14.97
N GLU A 413 2.37 -15.36 14.94
CA GLU A 413 2.12 -16.62 15.64
C GLU A 413 2.53 -16.57 17.12
N HIS A 414 3.66 -15.95 17.42
CA HIS A 414 4.29 -16.03 18.75
C HIS A 414 4.37 -14.66 19.47
N GLY A 415 4.10 -13.56 18.75
CA GLY A 415 4.22 -12.19 19.28
C GLY A 415 5.68 -11.77 19.42
N ASP A 416 5.91 -10.80 20.30
CA ASP A 416 7.20 -10.14 20.48
C ASP A 416 8.26 -11.02 21.20
N SER A 417 7.83 -12.06 21.93
CA SER A 417 8.72 -12.89 22.75
C SER A 417 9.62 -13.80 21.93
N LEU A 418 10.91 -13.80 22.27
CA LEU A 418 11.92 -14.76 21.83
C LEU A 418 12.21 -15.82 22.89
N GLU A 419 11.56 -15.76 24.07
CA GLU A 419 11.63 -16.79 25.11
C GLU A 419 10.62 -17.90 24.90
N GLY A 420 10.93 -19.07 25.40
CA GLY A 420 10.33 -20.37 25.20
C GLY A 420 8.81 -20.49 25.10
N GLN A 421 8.37 -21.24 24.10
CA GLN A 421 7.27 -22.20 24.24
C GLN A 421 7.82 -23.60 24.23
#